data_7b5bc961adc011fd15662483e2eee32e
#
_entry.id   7b5bc961adc011fd15662483e2eee32e
#
_cell.length_a   1.000
_cell.length_b   1.000
_cell.length_c   1.000
_cell.angle_alpha   90.00
_cell.angle_beta   90.00
_cell.angle_gamma   90.00
#
_symmetry.space_group_name_H-M   'P 1'
#
loop_
_entity.id
_entity.type
_entity.pdbx_description
1 polymer ?
#
loop_
_entity_poly.entity_id
_entity_poly.type
_entity_poly.pdbx_seq_one_letter_code
_entity_poly.pdbx_strand_id
1 'polypeptide(L)'
;MLNKVMIIGRLGRDPELKYAASGMPITNLRIATDESYVDKDGNKVERTEWHSVVVFQRAAENCANYLAKGSLVFVEGSLQTVKWQDQQGQDRYTTGLKAQRVRVLDRKGARDGSAEGAYDGGGSYAPQGGRQGAPRSPQKQYPSGEDLGPAFPSEASGMDDVPF
;
A
#
# COMPACT_ATOMS: atom_id res chain seq x y z
N MET A 1 -13.78 7.73 21.71
CA MET A 1 -12.34 7.38 21.66
C MET A 1 -12.07 6.56 20.41
N LEU A 2 -10.95 6.77 19.72
CA LEU A 2 -10.60 6.07 18.48
C LEU A 2 -9.25 5.38 18.64
N ASN A 3 -9.17 4.08 18.23
CA ASN A 3 -7.93 3.34 18.09
C ASN A 3 -7.99 2.65 16.74
N LYS A 4 -7.38 3.25 15.73
CA LYS A 4 -7.44 2.80 14.34
C LYS A 4 -6.10 3.00 13.66
N VAL A 5 -5.66 1.97 12.93
CA VAL A 5 -4.44 1.99 12.11
C VAL A 5 -4.78 1.46 10.74
N MET A 6 -4.24 2.08 9.71
CA MET A 6 -4.32 1.64 8.32
C MET A 6 -2.91 1.60 7.74
N ILE A 7 -2.57 0.47 7.11
CA ILE A 7 -1.25 0.25 6.51
C ILE A 7 -1.43 -0.32 5.11
N ILE A 8 -0.65 0.21 4.16
CA ILE A 8 -0.44 -0.40 2.85
C ILE A 8 1.04 -0.75 2.77
N GLY A 9 1.36 -2.03 2.54
CA GLY A 9 2.74 -2.48 2.48
C GLY A 9 2.87 -3.87 1.90
N ARG A 10 4.12 -4.33 1.79
CA ARG A 10 4.43 -5.66 1.24
C ARG A 10 4.78 -6.65 2.34
N LEU A 11 4.36 -7.90 2.16
CA LEU A 11 4.75 -8.97 3.07
C LEU A 11 6.25 -9.27 2.94
N GLY A 12 6.95 -9.27 4.08
CA GLY A 12 8.37 -9.61 4.14
C GLY A 12 8.65 -11.11 4.16
N ARG A 13 7.64 -11.93 4.49
CA ARG A 13 7.70 -13.39 4.51
C ARG A 13 6.33 -13.99 4.23
N ASP A 14 6.31 -15.29 3.93
CA ASP A 14 5.07 -16.02 3.76
C ASP A 14 4.26 -16.04 5.06
N PRO A 15 2.93 -15.91 4.99
CA PRO A 15 2.06 -16.03 6.16
C PRO A 15 2.08 -17.45 6.73
N GLU A 16 2.26 -17.56 8.04
CA GLU A 16 2.20 -18.84 8.75
C GLU A 16 0.86 -18.96 9.49
N LEU A 17 0.08 -19.97 9.13
CA LEU A 17 -1.15 -20.30 9.86
C LEU A 17 -0.82 -21.12 11.11
N LYS A 18 -1.33 -20.67 12.24
CA LYS A 18 -1.24 -21.35 13.53
C LYS A 18 -2.63 -21.47 14.13
N TYR A 19 -2.80 -22.44 15.02
CA TYR A 19 -4.05 -22.61 15.74
C TYR A 19 -3.79 -22.39 17.24
N ALA A 20 -4.62 -21.56 17.85
CA ALA A 20 -4.64 -21.40 19.30
C ALA A 20 -5.11 -22.71 19.99
N ALA A 21 -4.91 -22.84 21.28
CA ALA A 21 -5.40 -23.99 22.05
C ALA A 21 -6.92 -24.19 21.95
N SER A 22 -7.67 -23.12 21.65
CA SER A 22 -9.10 -23.15 21.39
C SER A 22 -9.50 -23.60 19.96
N GLY A 23 -8.51 -23.95 19.12
CA GLY A 23 -8.74 -24.27 17.71
C GLY A 23 -8.91 -23.04 16.80
N MET A 24 -8.82 -21.82 17.31
CA MET A 24 -8.99 -20.61 16.51
C MET A 24 -7.77 -20.39 15.59
N PRO A 25 -7.95 -20.23 14.27
CA PRO A 25 -6.86 -19.93 13.35
C PRO A 25 -6.32 -18.51 13.55
N ILE A 26 -5.01 -18.40 13.56
CA ILE A 26 -4.25 -17.16 13.75
C ILE A 26 -3.13 -17.12 12.71
N THR A 27 -2.94 -15.97 12.07
CA THR A 27 -1.83 -15.74 11.15
C THR A 27 -1.10 -14.45 11.51
N ASN A 28 0.23 -14.54 11.57
CA ASN A 28 1.09 -13.38 11.81
C ASN A 28 1.67 -12.91 10.48
N LEU A 29 1.36 -11.66 10.12
CA LEU A 29 1.91 -11.00 8.94
C LEU A 29 3.04 -10.05 9.36
N ARG A 30 4.14 -10.07 8.61
CA ARG A 30 5.22 -9.09 8.72
C ARG A 30 5.15 -8.19 7.50
N ILE A 31 4.78 -6.93 7.69
CA ILE A 31 4.52 -5.99 6.61
C ILE A 31 5.57 -4.89 6.63
N ALA A 32 6.17 -4.62 5.46
CA ALA A 32 7.10 -3.53 5.24
C ALA A 32 6.40 -2.34 4.59
N THR A 33 6.59 -1.15 5.15
CA THR A 33 6.25 0.12 4.51
C THR A 33 7.52 0.85 4.14
N ASP A 34 7.58 1.41 2.92
CA ASP A 34 8.69 2.24 2.46
C ASP A 34 8.42 3.68 2.90
N GLU A 35 9.33 4.20 3.71
CA GLU A 35 9.34 5.58 4.22
C GLU A 35 10.58 6.33 3.72
N SER A 36 11.14 5.92 2.59
CA SER A 36 12.32 6.55 2.00
C SER A 36 12.04 8.00 1.62
N TYR A 37 13.02 8.86 1.85
CA TYR A 37 12.92 10.29 1.55
C TYR A 37 14.23 10.82 0.97
N VAL A 38 14.18 12.05 0.43
CA VAL A 38 15.38 12.78 -0.02
C VAL A 38 15.73 13.78 1.06
N ASP A 39 16.99 13.77 1.53
CA ASP A 39 17.49 14.69 2.52
C ASP A 39 17.74 16.10 1.93
N LYS A 40 18.17 17.04 2.77
CA LYS A 40 18.43 18.43 2.37
C LYS A 40 19.58 18.56 1.39
N ASP A 41 20.49 17.58 1.37
CA ASP A 41 21.66 17.52 0.51
C ASP A 41 21.39 16.81 -0.82
N GLY A 42 20.14 16.38 -1.06
CA GLY A 42 19.69 15.70 -2.28
C GLY A 42 19.96 14.19 -2.29
N ASN A 43 20.42 13.60 -1.18
CA ASN A 43 20.66 12.17 -1.10
C ASN A 43 19.38 11.41 -0.77
N LYS A 44 19.18 10.26 -1.42
CA LYS A 44 18.07 9.36 -1.09
C LYS A 44 18.42 8.58 0.18
N VAL A 45 17.62 8.77 1.22
CA VAL A 45 17.71 8.00 2.47
C VAL A 45 16.65 6.89 2.42
N GLU A 46 17.10 5.64 2.37
CA GLU A 46 16.18 4.48 2.37
C GLU A 46 15.79 4.15 3.81
N ARG A 47 14.48 4.12 4.04
CA ARG A 47 13.89 3.76 5.33
C ARG A 47 12.73 2.82 5.14
N THR A 48 12.79 1.67 5.78
CA THR A 48 11.71 0.68 5.80
C THR A 48 11.24 0.47 7.22
N GLU A 49 9.94 0.65 7.46
CA GLU A 49 9.32 0.33 8.75
C GLU A 49 8.64 -1.03 8.69
N TRP A 50 8.81 -1.82 9.75
CA TRP A 50 8.33 -3.19 9.84
C TRP A 50 7.20 -3.33 10.84
N HIS A 51 6.03 -3.69 10.36
CA HIS A 51 4.83 -3.85 11.17
C HIS A 51 4.52 -5.33 11.45
N SER A 52 4.22 -5.64 12.72
CA SER A 52 3.70 -6.94 13.12
C SER A 52 2.19 -6.87 13.19
N VAL A 53 1.52 -7.69 12.39
CA VAL A 53 0.06 -7.72 12.26
C VAL A 53 -0.45 -9.11 12.58
N VAL A 54 -1.41 -9.20 13.49
CA VAL A 54 -2.07 -10.45 13.84
C VAL A 54 -3.46 -10.49 13.24
N VAL A 55 -3.75 -11.55 12.51
CA VAL A 55 -5.03 -11.81 11.85
C VAL A 55 -5.67 -13.04 12.48
N PHE A 56 -6.98 -13.02 12.69
CA PHE A 56 -7.73 -14.08 13.37
C PHE A 56 -8.81 -14.68 12.49
N GLN A 57 -9.26 -15.90 12.86
CA GLN A 57 -10.40 -16.58 12.28
C GLN A 57 -10.26 -16.81 10.77
N ARG A 58 -11.35 -16.82 10.04
CA ARG A 58 -11.39 -17.05 8.58
C ARG A 58 -10.46 -16.11 7.79
N ALA A 59 -10.25 -14.88 8.27
CA ALA A 59 -9.32 -13.96 7.62
C ALA A 59 -7.87 -14.47 7.71
N ALA A 60 -7.49 -15.15 8.80
CA ALA A 60 -6.18 -15.76 8.97
C ALA A 60 -5.95 -16.89 7.95
N GLU A 61 -6.93 -17.78 7.77
CA GLU A 61 -6.90 -18.85 6.76
C GLU A 61 -6.78 -18.28 5.35
N ASN A 62 -7.58 -17.26 5.03
CA ASN A 62 -7.51 -16.60 3.72
C ASN A 62 -6.12 -15.98 3.48
N CYS A 63 -5.53 -15.32 4.49
CA CYS A 63 -4.18 -14.78 4.36
C CYS A 63 -3.15 -15.87 4.06
N ALA A 64 -3.21 -16.99 4.77
CA ALA A 64 -2.27 -18.10 4.57
C ALA A 64 -2.44 -18.76 3.19
N ASN A 65 -3.67 -18.87 2.68
CA ASN A 65 -3.95 -19.52 1.40
C ASN A 65 -3.66 -18.65 0.18
N TYR A 66 -3.81 -17.33 0.30
CA TYR A 66 -3.78 -16.43 -0.87
C TYR A 66 -2.62 -15.45 -0.89
N LEU A 67 -1.92 -15.22 0.24
CA LEU A 67 -0.80 -14.31 0.31
C LEU A 67 0.53 -15.08 0.28
N ALA A 68 1.56 -14.43 -0.24
CA ALA A 68 2.93 -14.90 -0.22
C ALA A 68 3.87 -13.72 0.08
N LYS A 69 5.13 -14.00 0.37
CA LYS A 69 6.18 -12.98 0.45
C LYS A 69 6.11 -12.05 -0.75
N GLY A 70 6.20 -10.75 -0.53
CA GLY A 70 6.12 -9.70 -1.55
C GLY A 70 4.69 -9.23 -1.88
N SER A 71 3.63 -9.96 -1.50
CA SER A 71 2.24 -9.53 -1.73
C SER A 71 1.98 -8.15 -1.16
N LEU A 72 1.38 -7.26 -1.98
CA LEU A 72 0.93 -5.95 -1.56
C LEU A 72 -0.44 -6.05 -0.90
N VAL A 73 -0.55 -5.57 0.33
CA VAL A 73 -1.78 -5.66 1.12
C VAL A 73 -2.16 -4.33 1.74
N PHE A 74 -3.46 -4.10 1.86
CA PHE A 74 -4.04 -3.10 2.73
C PHE A 74 -4.54 -3.79 4.00
N VAL A 75 -4.14 -3.26 5.14
CA VAL A 75 -4.58 -3.72 6.46
C VAL A 75 -5.20 -2.58 7.24
N GLU A 76 -6.37 -2.83 7.80
CA GLU A 76 -7.08 -1.94 8.70
C GLU A 76 -7.27 -2.66 10.03
N GLY A 77 -6.97 -2.00 11.15
CA GLY A 77 -7.09 -2.59 12.47
C GLY A 77 -6.87 -1.60 13.60
N SER A 78 -6.49 -2.10 14.75
CA SER A 78 -6.18 -1.33 15.96
C SER A 78 -4.86 -1.74 16.56
N LEU A 79 -4.17 -0.82 17.23
CA LEU A 79 -3.00 -1.14 18.04
C LEU A 79 -3.43 -1.94 19.28
N GLN A 80 -2.67 -2.97 19.58
CA GLN A 80 -2.84 -3.78 20.78
C GLN A 80 -1.48 -4.04 21.41
N THR A 81 -1.32 -3.69 22.68
CA THR A 81 -0.14 -4.02 23.46
C THR A 81 -0.45 -5.24 24.32
N VAL A 82 0.37 -6.27 24.18
CA VAL A 82 0.29 -7.51 24.96
C VAL A 82 1.47 -7.55 25.94
N LYS A 83 1.16 -7.81 27.19
CA LYS A 83 2.15 -8.09 28.24
C LYS A 83 2.46 -9.58 28.23
N TRP A 84 3.72 -9.94 28.29
CA TRP A 84 4.19 -11.32 28.40
C TRP A 84 5.43 -11.38 29.29
N GLN A 85 5.76 -12.55 29.81
CA GLN A 85 6.96 -12.75 30.61
C GLN A 85 8.02 -13.48 29.78
N ASP A 86 9.26 -13.00 29.88
CA ASP A 86 10.39 -13.67 29.25
C ASP A 86 10.85 -14.89 30.14
N GLN A 87 11.84 -15.61 29.63
CA GLN A 87 12.38 -16.79 30.33
C GLN A 87 13.00 -16.47 31.70
N GLN A 88 13.29 -15.20 31.95
CA GLN A 88 13.83 -14.69 33.22
C GLN A 88 12.75 -14.19 34.19
N GLY A 89 11.46 -14.33 33.81
CA GLY A 89 10.31 -13.87 34.59
C GLY A 89 10.10 -12.35 34.54
N GLN A 90 10.80 -11.63 33.64
CA GLN A 90 10.61 -10.18 33.47
C GLN A 90 9.41 -9.86 32.59
N ASP A 91 8.65 -8.88 33.01
CA ASP A 91 7.52 -8.37 32.23
C ASP A 91 8.00 -7.64 30.98
N ARG A 92 7.54 -8.09 29.82
CA ARG A 92 7.78 -7.48 28.51
C ARG A 92 6.47 -7.04 27.89
N TYR A 93 6.54 -5.99 27.10
CA TYR A 93 5.40 -5.44 26.37
C TYR A 93 5.70 -5.46 24.87
N THR A 94 4.79 -6.01 24.10
CA THR A 94 4.89 -6.00 22.65
C THR A 94 3.65 -5.33 22.08
N THR A 95 3.86 -4.26 21.32
CA THR A 95 2.78 -3.57 20.61
C THR A 95 2.74 -4.08 19.18
N GLY A 96 1.58 -4.55 18.79
CA GLY A 96 1.30 -5.04 17.45
C GLY A 96 -0.03 -4.49 16.94
N LEU A 97 -0.37 -4.83 15.73
CA LEU A 97 -1.61 -4.44 15.08
C LEU A 97 -2.55 -5.66 15.01
N LYS A 98 -3.73 -5.52 15.59
CA LYS A 98 -4.82 -6.49 15.45
C LYS A 98 -5.64 -6.13 14.23
N ALA A 99 -5.52 -6.94 13.17
CA ALA A 99 -6.25 -6.70 11.94
C ALA A 99 -7.75 -6.95 12.10
N GLN A 100 -8.55 -6.05 11.58
CA GLN A 100 -10.00 -6.16 11.40
C GLN A 100 -10.35 -6.48 9.95
N ARG A 101 -9.54 -5.95 9.02
CA ARG A 101 -9.70 -6.16 7.57
C ARG A 101 -8.34 -6.28 6.91
N VAL A 102 -8.21 -7.25 6.00
CA VAL A 102 -7.06 -7.42 5.11
C VAL A 102 -7.58 -7.50 3.67
N ARG A 103 -6.99 -6.73 2.77
CA ARG A 103 -7.28 -6.77 1.33
C ARG A 103 -5.98 -6.93 0.54
N VAL A 104 -6.00 -7.82 -0.42
CA VAL A 104 -4.90 -7.97 -1.39
C VAL A 104 -5.05 -6.88 -2.44
N LEU A 105 -3.97 -6.15 -2.70
CA LEU A 105 -3.92 -5.08 -3.68
C LEU A 105 -3.15 -5.49 -4.95
N ASP A 106 -2.47 -6.63 -4.96
CA ASP A 106 -1.83 -7.15 -6.16
C ASP A 106 -2.85 -7.46 -7.24
N ARG A 107 -2.52 -7.14 -8.48
CA ARG A 107 -3.33 -7.55 -9.64
C ARG A 107 -3.29 -9.06 -9.77
N LYS A 108 -4.45 -9.66 -10.04
CA LYS A 108 -4.58 -11.08 -10.36
C LYS A 108 -3.78 -11.36 -11.64
N GLY A 109 -2.63 -12.02 -11.54
CA GLY A 109 -1.74 -12.30 -12.68
C GLY A 109 -0.28 -11.87 -12.52
N ALA A 110 0.07 -11.10 -11.48
CA ALA A 110 1.46 -10.66 -11.24
C ALA A 110 2.35 -11.73 -10.55
N ARG A 111 1.92 -12.98 -10.50
CA ARG A 111 2.66 -14.07 -9.83
C ARG A 111 3.65 -14.82 -10.71
N ASP A 112 3.66 -14.54 -12.04
CA ASP A 112 4.63 -15.15 -12.99
C ASP A 112 5.38 -14.01 -13.70
N GLY A 113 6.57 -13.72 -13.21
CA GLY A 113 7.44 -12.78 -13.87
C GLY A 113 8.46 -12.18 -12.90
N SER A 114 9.60 -12.83 -12.78
CA SER A 114 10.87 -12.21 -12.41
C SER A 114 11.00 -10.89 -13.17
N ALA A 115 10.83 -9.79 -12.48
CA ALA A 115 11.06 -8.46 -13.03
C ALA A 115 12.56 -8.15 -13.00
N GLU A 116 13.31 -8.81 -13.84
CA GLU A 116 14.46 -8.23 -14.52
C GLU A 116 13.91 -7.67 -15.83
N GLY A 117 13.51 -6.44 -15.82
CA GLY A 117 12.98 -5.71 -16.96
C GLY A 117 13.70 -4.40 -17.10
N ALA A 118 14.82 -4.44 -17.79
CA ALA A 118 15.48 -3.31 -18.38
C ALA A 118 14.46 -2.33 -18.99
N TYR A 119 14.56 -1.07 -18.63
CA TYR A 119 14.03 0.03 -19.41
C TYR A 119 14.92 0.18 -20.64
N ASP A 120 14.59 -0.50 -21.73
CA ASP A 120 15.12 -0.17 -23.04
C ASP A 120 14.15 0.78 -23.74
N GLY A 121 14.53 2.05 -23.77
CA GLY A 121 13.89 3.07 -24.56
C GLY A 121 14.38 2.97 -26.00
N GLY A 122 13.52 2.64 -26.94
CA GLY A 122 13.90 2.69 -28.34
C GLY A 122 13.00 1.86 -29.25
N GLY A 123 11.79 2.30 -29.48
CA GLY A 123 10.86 1.72 -30.46
C GLY A 123 10.65 2.65 -31.64
N SER A 124 11.48 2.53 -32.64
CA SER A 124 11.36 3.12 -33.95
C SER A 124 10.05 2.70 -34.64
N TYR A 125 9.21 3.66 -34.99
CA TYR A 125 8.05 3.44 -35.85
C TYR A 125 8.48 3.33 -37.29
N ALA A 126 8.30 2.17 -37.90
CA ALA A 126 8.29 2.00 -39.34
C ALA A 126 6.82 1.95 -39.84
N PRO A 127 6.44 2.67 -40.90
CA PRO A 127 5.09 2.63 -41.46
C PRO A 127 5.02 1.56 -42.55
N GLN A 128 4.09 0.62 -42.45
CA GLN A 128 3.75 -0.26 -43.55
C GLN A 128 2.26 -0.23 -43.84
N GLY A 129 1.98 0.28 -44.98
CA GLY A 129 0.98 0.26 -46.00
C GLY A 129 -0.40 -0.33 -45.81
N GLY A 130 -1.39 0.49 -46.06
CA GLY A 130 -2.53 0.30 -46.96
C GLY A 130 -3.59 -0.76 -46.60
N ARG A 131 -4.79 -0.25 -46.25
CA ARG A 131 -6.06 -0.72 -46.83
C ARG A 131 -7.21 0.24 -46.51
N GLN A 132 -8.03 0.42 -47.56
CA GLN A 132 -9.15 1.28 -47.79
C GLN A 132 -10.31 1.22 -46.81
N GLY A 133 -10.90 2.36 -46.49
CA GLY A 133 -12.34 2.63 -46.63
C GLY A 133 -13.29 2.15 -45.54
N ALA A 134 -13.70 3.05 -44.64
CA ALA A 134 -15.07 3.12 -44.13
C ALA A 134 -15.35 4.50 -43.51
N PRO A 135 -16.63 4.96 -43.42
CA PRO A 135 -17.01 6.36 -43.52
C PRO A 135 -16.89 7.14 -42.19
N ARG A 136 -16.60 8.43 -42.37
CA ARG A 136 -16.52 9.46 -41.33
C ARG A 136 -17.87 9.69 -40.66
N SER A 137 -17.95 9.56 -39.35
CA SER A 137 -18.99 10.14 -38.49
C SER A 137 -18.63 11.60 -38.14
N PRO A 138 -19.60 12.51 -37.99
CA PRO A 138 -19.34 13.94 -37.91
C PRO A 138 -18.72 14.36 -36.57
N GLN A 139 -17.65 15.13 -36.66
CA GLN A 139 -17.04 15.86 -35.55
C GLN A 139 -18.01 16.90 -34.99
N LYS A 140 -18.36 16.80 -33.72
CA LYS A 140 -18.97 17.90 -32.99
C LYS A 140 -17.86 18.92 -32.66
N GLN A 141 -17.96 20.09 -33.31
CA GLN A 141 -17.21 21.28 -32.92
C GLN A 141 -17.68 21.77 -31.56
N TYR A 142 -16.76 21.88 -30.61
CA TYR A 142 -16.96 22.69 -29.42
C TYR A 142 -16.48 24.12 -29.71
N PRO A 143 -17.24 25.14 -29.31
CA PRO A 143 -16.78 26.52 -29.47
C PRO A 143 -15.67 26.81 -28.49
N SER A 144 -14.58 27.36 -28.99
CA SER A 144 -13.49 27.92 -28.22
C SER A 144 -13.86 29.31 -27.72
N GLY A 145 -13.62 29.56 -26.45
CA GLY A 145 -13.44 30.90 -25.92
C GLY A 145 -14.58 31.41 -25.05
N GLU A 146 -14.39 31.30 -23.76
CA GLU A 146 -14.72 32.38 -22.82
C GLU A 146 -13.79 32.26 -21.59
N ASP A 147 -13.08 33.36 -21.42
CA ASP A 147 -12.15 33.69 -20.36
C ASP A 147 -12.91 33.70 -19.01
N LEU A 148 -12.75 32.66 -18.21
CA LEU A 148 -13.23 32.67 -16.85
C LEU A 148 -12.04 33.09 -15.95
N GLY A 149 -12.05 34.37 -15.59
CA GLY A 149 -11.13 34.98 -14.65
C GLY A 149 -11.02 34.23 -13.32
N PRO A 150 -10.00 34.54 -12.49
CA PRO A 150 -9.63 33.74 -11.31
C PRO A 150 -10.71 33.78 -10.22
N ALA A 151 -11.28 32.62 -9.90
CA ALA A 151 -12.38 32.44 -8.98
C ALA A 151 -11.97 32.27 -7.50
N PHE A 152 -10.75 32.63 -7.10
CA PHE A 152 -10.37 32.59 -5.69
C PHE A 152 -9.64 33.87 -5.26
N PRO A 153 -10.15 34.62 -4.26
CA PRO A 153 -9.40 35.69 -3.66
C PRO A 153 -8.23 35.14 -2.85
N SER A 154 -7.03 35.61 -3.14
CA SER A 154 -5.84 35.38 -2.33
C SER A 154 -5.89 36.25 -1.06
N GLU A 155 -6.53 35.76 -0.02
CA GLU A 155 -6.34 36.28 1.34
C GLU A 155 -5.85 35.14 2.24
N ALA A 156 -4.55 34.94 2.24
CA ALA A 156 -3.86 34.20 3.28
C ALA A 156 -2.70 35.05 3.79
N SER A 157 -3.05 36.05 4.60
CA SER A 157 -2.11 36.67 5.50
C SER A 157 -2.65 36.58 6.91
N GLY A 158 -1.94 35.82 7.78
CA GLY A 158 -2.11 35.88 9.22
C GLY A 158 -2.65 34.60 9.84
N MET A 159 -1.81 33.61 9.99
CA MET A 159 -1.89 32.59 11.05
C MET A 159 -0.48 32.08 11.36
N ASP A 160 0.38 32.96 11.84
CA ASP A 160 1.46 32.59 12.73
C ASP A 160 0.88 32.75 14.15
N ASP A 161 0.77 31.66 14.83
CA ASP A 161 0.81 31.41 16.27
C ASP A 161 -0.09 30.23 16.63
N VAL A 162 0.48 29.04 16.57
CA VAL A 162 -0.04 27.93 17.35
C VAL A 162 1.10 27.42 18.23
N PRO A 163 1.09 27.68 19.56
CA PRO A 163 2.05 27.08 20.47
C PRO A 163 1.70 25.60 20.70
N PHE A 164 2.71 24.75 20.56
CA PHE A 164 2.69 23.37 21.05
C PHE A 164 2.99 23.33 22.54
#